data_4c8797a3251fb314484b3b5b51cb2bc0
#
_entry.id   4c8797a3251fb314484b3b5b51cb2bc0
#
_cell.length_a   1.000
_cell.length_b   1.000
_cell.length_c   1.000
_cell.angle_alpha   90.00
_cell.angle_beta   90.00
_cell.angle_gamma   90.00
#
_symmetry.space_group_name_H-M   'P 1'
#
loop_
_entity.id
_entity.type
_entity.pdbx_description
1 polymer ?
#
loop_
_entity_poly.entity_id
_entity_poly.type
_entity_poly.pdbx_seq_one_letter_code
_entity_poly.pdbx_strand_id
1 'polypeptide(L)'
;LGRDLVPDGMIVSPRGDVAEMGAARFFRRTGEGVYDMDDLARATGKMVGFVKAQVEAARPSSVLGLGYSNGANILASVVFAAPDLFNASVLMHPLIPFEPEVKGSLAGRHILVTAGKRDPICPPNLTSRLEAYLRADGADVTVEWHEGGHEVRPNEIEAARRFFAGVPVEGA
;
A
#
# COMPACT_ATOMS: atom_id res chain seq x y z
N LEU A 1 2.83 -12.83 -9.10
CA LEU A 1 1.70 -11.96 -8.72
C LEU A 1 1.66 -10.68 -9.55
N GLY A 2 2.68 -9.81 -9.51
CA GLY A 2 2.62 -8.53 -10.26
C GLY A 2 2.31 -8.71 -11.75
N ARG A 3 2.98 -9.63 -12.44
CA ARG A 3 2.71 -9.96 -13.85
C ARG A 3 1.33 -10.56 -14.11
N ASP A 4 0.73 -11.21 -13.12
CA ASP A 4 -0.63 -11.77 -13.24
C ASP A 4 -1.70 -10.69 -13.08
N LEU A 5 -1.36 -9.61 -12.37
CA LEU A 5 -2.25 -8.46 -12.14
C LEU A 5 -2.13 -7.42 -13.26
N VAL A 6 -0.91 -7.17 -13.75
CA VAL A 6 -0.60 -6.19 -14.80
C VAL A 6 0.38 -6.82 -15.79
N PRO A 7 -0.09 -7.62 -16.75
CA PRO A 7 0.77 -8.42 -17.65
C PRO A 7 1.77 -7.60 -18.46
N ASP A 8 1.34 -6.42 -18.93
CA ASP A 8 2.14 -5.53 -19.77
C ASP A 8 2.93 -4.47 -18.97
N GLY A 9 2.82 -4.52 -17.64
CA GLY A 9 3.49 -3.58 -16.77
C GLY A 9 4.97 -3.88 -16.52
N MET A 10 5.77 -2.82 -16.38
CA MET A 10 7.10 -2.96 -15.81
C MET A 10 7.00 -3.22 -14.31
N ILE A 11 7.52 -4.35 -13.84
CA ILE A 11 7.46 -4.73 -12.44
C ILE A 11 8.75 -4.36 -11.72
N VAL A 12 8.63 -3.55 -10.68
CA VAL A 12 9.74 -3.18 -9.79
C VAL A 12 9.40 -3.66 -8.37
N SER A 13 10.27 -4.46 -7.79
CA SER A 13 10.05 -5.05 -6.46
C SER A 13 11.22 -4.69 -5.52
N PRO A 14 11.12 -3.59 -4.78
CA PRO A 14 12.14 -3.21 -3.82
C PRO A 14 12.19 -4.17 -2.64
N ARG A 15 13.37 -4.35 -2.06
CA ARG A 15 13.59 -5.14 -0.85
C ARG A 15 13.71 -4.23 0.37
N GLY A 16 13.07 -4.61 1.46
CA GLY A 16 13.28 -3.95 2.75
C GLY A 16 14.74 -4.09 3.23
N ASP A 17 15.25 -3.08 3.89
CA ASP A 17 16.65 -2.97 4.34
C ASP A 17 16.84 -3.19 5.85
N VAL A 18 15.79 -3.58 6.55
CA VAL A 18 15.82 -3.97 7.96
C VAL A 18 15.70 -5.48 8.08
N ALA A 19 16.56 -6.10 8.87
CA ALA A 19 16.47 -7.53 9.19
C ALA A 19 15.75 -7.74 10.53
N GLU A 20 14.69 -8.56 10.51
CA GLU A 20 13.99 -8.99 11.72
C GLU A 20 13.82 -10.51 11.67
N MET A 21 14.44 -11.23 12.61
CA MET A 21 14.41 -12.72 12.70
C MET A 21 14.72 -13.41 11.35
N GLY A 22 15.68 -12.86 10.59
CA GLY A 22 16.06 -13.40 9.27
C GLY A 22 15.19 -12.97 8.10
N ALA A 23 14.08 -12.29 8.33
CA ALA A 23 13.22 -11.73 7.28
C ALA A 23 13.58 -10.28 6.97
N ALA A 24 13.45 -9.88 5.70
CA ALA A 24 13.59 -8.49 5.29
C ALA A 24 12.30 -7.72 5.57
N ARG A 25 12.42 -6.56 6.22
CA ARG A 25 11.35 -5.60 6.48
C ARG A 25 11.74 -4.21 5.98
N PHE A 26 10.76 -3.36 5.78
CA PHE A 26 11.02 -1.98 5.32
C PHE A 26 11.38 -1.04 6.47
N PHE A 27 10.87 -1.28 7.68
CA PHE A 27 11.12 -0.45 8.86
C PHE A 27 11.07 -1.28 10.14
N ARG A 28 11.71 -0.74 11.22
CA ARG A 28 11.79 -1.37 12.53
C ARG A 28 10.48 -1.24 13.32
N ARG A 29 10.24 -2.22 14.19
CA ARG A 29 9.18 -2.22 15.18
C ARG A 29 9.68 -2.83 16.48
N THR A 30 9.04 -2.52 17.59
CA THR A 30 9.31 -3.12 18.91
C THR A 30 8.25 -4.14 19.31
N GLY A 31 7.16 -4.25 18.55
CA GLY A 31 6.09 -5.21 18.71
C GLY A 31 5.08 -5.11 17.58
N GLU A 32 4.08 -5.98 17.57
CA GLU A 32 3.01 -5.91 16.58
C GLU A 32 2.21 -4.62 16.77
N GLY A 33 2.12 -3.80 15.71
CA GLY A 33 1.47 -2.48 15.78
C GLY A 33 2.24 -1.42 16.57
N VAL A 34 3.48 -1.68 17.01
CA VAL A 34 4.32 -0.72 17.74
C VAL A 34 5.54 -0.38 16.90
N TYR A 35 5.40 0.64 16.06
CA TYR A 35 6.41 1.03 15.07
C TYR A 35 7.45 1.98 15.66
N ASP A 36 8.71 1.80 15.24
CA ASP A 36 9.74 2.84 15.36
C ASP A 36 9.41 3.92 14.32
N MET A 37 8.77 5.01 14.79
CA MET A 37 8.25 6.06 13.91
C MET A 37 9.36 6.84 13.19
N ASP A 38 10.53 6.98 13.81
CA ASP A 38 11.68 7.62 13.17
C ASP A 38 12.21 6.74 12.03
N ASP A 39 12.26 5.43 12.24
CA ASP A 39 12.67 4.50 11.21
C ASP A 39 11.61 4.35 10.11
N LEU A 40 10.32 4.42 10.45
CA LEU A 40 9.25 4.47 9.46
C LEU A 40 9.38 5.73 8.57
N ALA A 41 9.67 6.90 9.17
CA ALA A 41 9.90 8.12 8.42
C ALA A 41 11.13 8.02 7.50
N ARG A 42 12.23 7.45 7.99
CA ARG A 42 13.44 7.15 7.19
C ARG A 42 13.10 6.25 6.00
N ALA A 43 12.44 5.13 6.26
CA ALA A 43 12.08 4.14 5.23
C ALA A 43 11.12 4.74 4.20
N THR A 44 10.14 5.53 4.65
CA THR A 44 9.20 6.23 3.77
C THR A 44 9.92 7.19 2.84
N GLY A 45 10.81 8.04 3.36
CA GLY A 45 11.60 8.97 2.54
C GLY A 45 12.49 8.26 1.52
N LYS A 46 13.13 7.16 1.93
CA LYS A 46 13.94 6.31 1.04
C LYS A 46 13.09 5.69 -0.07
N MET A 47 11.90 5.19 0.25
CA MET A 47 11.00 4.58 -0.73
C MET A 47 10.43 5.63 -1.69
N VAL A 48 10.05 6.81 -1.22
CA VAL A 48 9.63 7.94 -2.08
C VAL A 48 10.73 8.28 -3.08
N GLY A 49 11.98 8.42 -2.62
CA GLY A 49 13.12 8.69 -3.50
C GLY A 49 13.35 7.59 -4.53
N PHE A 50 13.24 6.32 -4.11
CA PHE A 50 13.38 5.18 -5.00
C PHE A 50 12.31 5.17 -6.10
N VAL A 51 11.03 5.33 -5.74
CA VAL A 51 9.92 5.31 -6.73
C VAL A 51 10.05 6.49 -7.67
N LYS A 52 10.37 7.70 -7.18
CA LYS A 52 10.61 8.88 -8.04
C LYS A 52 11.71 8.62 -9.07
N ALA A 53 12.82 8.01 -8.68
CA ALA A 53 13.90 7.68 -9.60
C ALA A 53 13.46 6.66 -10.67
N GLN A 54 12.62 5.67 -10.32
CA GLN A 54 12.06 4.72 -11.28
C GLN A 54 11.10 5.40 -12.26
N VAL A 55 10.25 6.29 -11.76
CA VAL A 55 9.31 7.08 -12.59
C VAL A 55 10.06 7.97 -13.57
N GLU A 56 11.09 8.66 -13.11
CA GLU A 56 11.91 9.52 -13.96
C GLU A 56 12.62 8.74 -15.07
N ALA A 57 13.16 7.57 -14.73
CA ALA A 57 13.88 6.71 -15.69
C ALA A 57 12.93 6.06 -16.71
N ALA A 58 11.79 5.54 -16.28
CA ALA A 58 10.87 4.78 -17.11
C ALA A 58 9.80 5.62 -17.80
N ARG A 59 9.46 6.80 -17.23
CA ARG A 59 8.38 7.70 -17.71
C ARG A 59 7.07 6.96 -18.01
N PRO A 60 6.53 6.20 -17.06
CA PRO A 60 5.33 5.42 -17.29
C PRO A 60 4.10 6.34 -17.44
N SER A 61 3.08 5.85 -18.15
CA SER A 61 1.77 6.52 -18.24
C SER A 61 0.97 6.44 -16.93
N SER A 62 1.24 5.44 -16.09
CA SER A 62 0.66 5.34 -14.75
C SER A 62 1.59 4.56 -13.82
N VAL A 63 1.48 4.86 -12.52
CA VAL A 63 2.25 4.22 -11.45
C VAL A 63 1.27 3.51 -10.52
N LEU A 64 1.43 2.20 -10.39
CA LEU A 64 0.57 1.35 -9.58
C LEU A 64 1.36 0.78 -8.40
N GLY A 65 0.80 0.86 -7.20
CA GLY A 65 1.40 0.32 -5.99
C GLY A 65 0.72 -0.97 -5.54
N LEU A 66 1.49 -1.97 -5.11
CA LEU A 66 0.97 -3.19 -4.49
C LEU A 66 1.82 -3.55 -3.27
N GLY A 67 1.20 -3.71 -2.14
CA GLY A 67 1.86 -4.16 -0.92
C GLY A 67 1.02 -5.14 -0.11
N TYR A 68 1.69 -6.08 0.58
CA TYR A 68 1.08 -7.00 1.52
C TYR A 68 1.73 -6.84 2.89
N SER A 69 0.91 -6.78 3.96
CA SER A 69 1.38 -6.71 5.34
C SER A 69 2.39 -5.57 5.55
N ASN A 70 3.64 -5.83 5.94
CA ASN A 70 4.68 -4.81 6.06
C ASN A 70 4.90 -4.03 4.75
N GLY A 71 4.74 -4.66 3.59
CA GLY A 71 4.77 -4.00 2.28
C GLY A 71 3.57 -3.07 2.07
N ALA A 72 2.39 -3.41 2.57
CA ALA A 72 1.23 -2.52 2.55
C ALA A 72 1.41 -1.32 3.48
N ASN A 73 2.06 -1.52 4.63
CA ASN A 73 2.30 -0.47 5.61
C ASN A 73 3.26 0.59 5.08
N ILE A 74 4.37 0.18 4.45
CA ILE A 74 5.30 1.14 3.83
C ILE A 74 4.67 1.82 2.61
N LEU A 75 3.90 1.10 1.79
CA LEU A 75 3.19 1.68 0.65
C LEU A 75 2.17 2.74 1.11
N ALA A 76 1.38 2.46 2.14
CA ALA A 76 0.46 3.44 2.73
C ALA A 76 1.21 4.69 3.23
N SER A 77 2.34 4.51 3.91
CA SER A 77 3.17 5.61 4.39
C SER A 77 3.73 6.47 3.25
N VAL A 78 4.09 5.85 2.11
CA VAL A 78 4.50 6.58 0.89
C VAL A 78 3.32 7.35 0.29
N VAL A 79 2.13 6.74 0.23
CA VAL A 79 0.90 7.42 -0.25
C VAL A 79 0.59 8.66 0.60
N PHE A 80 0.72 8.59 1.92
CA PHE A 80 0.54 9.75 2.80
C PHE A 80 1.60 10.83 2.58
N ALA A 81 2.86 10.44 2.40
CA ALA A 81 3.98 11.37 2.26
C ALA A 81 4.10 12.00 0.86
N ALA A 82 3.63 11.31 -0.18
CA ALA A 82 3.70 11.72 -1.58
C ALA A 82 2.45 11.26 -2.34
N PRO A 83 1.29 11.93 -2.10
CA PRO A 83 -0.01 11.52 -2.65
C PRO A 83 -0.05 11.40 -4.17
N ASP A 84 0.74 12.19 -4.89
CA ASP A 84 0.76 12.22 -6.35
C ASP A 84 1.62 11.11 -6.99
N LEU A 85 2.30 10.31 -6.18
CA LEU A 85 3.28 9.35 -6.68
C LEU A 85 2.64 8.10 -7.31
N PHE A 86 1.45 7.71 -6.86
CA PHE A 86 0.71 6.57 -7.39
C PHE A 86 -0.66 7.00 -7.92
N ASN A 87 -1.03 6.51 -9.11
CA ASN A 87 -2.37 6.64 -9.64
C ASN A 87 -3.35 5.74 -8.89
N ALA A 88 -2.91 4.52 -8.58
CA ALA A 88 -3.68 3.57 -7.78
C ALA A 88 -2.78 2.72 -6.89
N SER A 89 -3.31 2.31 -5.73
CA SER A 89 -2.60 1.48 -4.76
C SER A 89 -3.48 0.35 -4.21
N VAL A 90 -2.91 -0.84 -4.11
CA VAL A 90 -3.53 -2.00 -3.45
C VAL A 90 -2.78 -2.29 -2.15
N LEU A 91 -3.48 -2.14 -1.04
CA LEU A 91 -3.00 -2.38 0.32
C LEU A 91 -3.61 -3.68 0.85
N MET A 92 -2.87 -4.78 0.80
CA MET A 92 -3.34 -6.07 1.29
C MET A 92 -2.97 -6.24 2.76
N HIS A 93 -3.97 -6.38 3.63
CA HIS A 93 -3.82 -6.51 5.07
C HIS A 93 -2.92 -5.42 5.70
N PRO A 94 -3.22 -4.14 5.47
CA PRO A 94 -2.44 -3.05 6.06
C PRO A 94 -2.69 -2.95 7.57
N LEU A 95 -1.64 -2.57 8.31
CA LEU A 95 -1.72 -2.21 9.72
C LEU A 95 -1.17 -0.79 9.90
N ILE A 96 -2.06 0.18 10.03
CA ILE A 96 -1.73 1.59 10.32
C ILE A 96 -2.33 1.95 11.67
N PRO A 97 -1.58 1.72 12.76
CA PRO A 97 -2.09 1.89 14.14
C PRO A 97 -2.07 3.33 14.64
N PHE A 98 -1.68 4.26 13.80
CA PHE A 98 -1.59 5.70 14.08
C PHE A 98 -2.53 6.50 13.17
N GLU A 99 -2.78 7.76 13.50
CA GLU A 99 -3.46 8.71 12.62
C GLU A 99 -2.46 9.22 11.58
N PRO A 100 -2.71 8.98 10.27
CA PRO A 100 -1.79 9.42 9.23
C PRO A 100 -1.92 10.93 8.99
N GLU A 101 -0.79 11.57 8.70
CA GLU A 101 -0.74 12.93 8.18
C GLU A 101 -0.48 12.88 6.67
N VAL A 102 -1.47 13.27 5.87
CA VAL A 102 -1.34 13.32 4.41
C VAL A 102 -0.74 14.66 3.99
N LYS A 103 0.38 14.61 3.28
CA LYS A 103 1.06 15.81 2.76
C LYS A 103 0.42 16.27 1.45
N GLY A 104 -0.77 16.84 1.54
CA GLY A 104 -1.53 17.32 0.38
C GLY A 104 -2.93 16.72 0.35
N SER A 105 -3.37 16.17 -0.81
CA SER A 105 -4.69 15.58 -1.00
C SER A 105 -4.59 14.26 -1.73
N LEU A 106 -5.47 13.32 -1.39
CA LEU A 106 -5.66 12.05 -2.09
C LEU A 106 -6.76 12.12 -3.16
N ALA A 107 -7.26 13.30 -3.48
CA ALA A 107 -8.27 13.47 -4.53
C ALA A 107 -7.78 12.89 -5.87
N GLY A 108 -8.62 12.07 -6.51
CA GLY A 108 -8.27 11.37 -7.75
C GLY A 108 -7.34 10.16 -7.57
N ARG A 109 -7.01 9.77 -6.34
CA ARG A 109 -6.23 8.55 -6.07
C ARG A 109 -7.20 7.40 -5.78
N HIS A 110 -6.94 6.25 -6.42
CA HIS A 110 -7.72 5.04 -6.25
C HIS A 110 -7.00 4.09 -5.31
N ILE A 111 -7.66 3.63 -4.26
CA ILE A 111 -7.06 2.73 -3.26
C ILE A 111 -7.98 1.54 -3.01
N LEU A 112 -7.45 0.34 -3.21
CA LEU A 112 -8.07 -0.90 -2.77
C LEU A 112 -7.39 -1.35 -1.48
N VAL A 113 -8.18 -1.57 -0.44
CA VAL A 113 -7.75 -2.22 0.80
C VAL A 113 -8.36 -3.62 0.83
N THR A 114 -7.55 -4.64 1.10
CA THR A 114 -8.08 -5.98 1.35
C THR A 114 -7.80 -6.43 2.78
N ALA A 115 -8.71 -7.16 3.41
CA ALA A 115 -8.59 -7.49 4.83
C ALA A 115 -9.39 -8.75 5.23
N GLY A 116 -8.89 -9.45 6.24
CA GLY A 116 -9.58 -10.57 6.89
C GLY A 116 -10.39 -10.11 8.10
N LYS A 117 -11.64 -10.56 8.20
CA LYS A 117 -12.51 -10.23 9.34
C LYS A 117 -12.05 -10.84 10.67
N ARG A 118 -11.19 -11.86 10.62
CA ARG A 118 -10.61 -12.54 11.78
C ARG A 118 -9.08 -12.43 11.80
N ASP A 119 -8.55 -11.35 11.19
CA ASP A 119 -7.11 -11.10 11.17
C ASP A 119 -6.63 -10.67 12.56
N PRO A 120 -5.77 -11.49 13.22
CA PRO A 120 -5.27 -11.17 14.56
C PRO A 120 -4.14 -10.15 14.54
N ILE A 121 -3.51 -9.92 13.38
CA ILE A 121 -2.40 -8.97 13.19
C ILE A 121 -2.93 -7.59 12.80
N CYS A 122 -3.88 -7.56 11.86
CA CYS A 122 -4.51 -6.35 11.35
C CYS A 122 -6.00 -6.32 11.72
N PRO A 123 -6.36 -5.97 12.96
CA PRO A 123 -7.74 -6.01 13.42
C PRO A 123 -8.69 -5.18 12.54
N PRO A 124 -9.91 -5.67 12.27
CA PRO A 124 -10.88 -5.01 11.39
C PRO A 124 -11.19 -3.55 11.72
N ASN A 125 -11.20 -3.19 13.01
CA ASN A 125 -11.43 -1.81 13.44
C ASN A 125 -10.30 -0.87 12.99
N LEU A 126 -9.04 -1.33 12.92
CA LEU A 126 -7.92 -0.52 12.41
C LEU A 126 -7.99 -0.39 10.89
N THR A 127 -8.42 -1.43 10.17
CA THR A 127 -8.68 -1.35 8.73
C THR A 127 -9.79 -0.36 8.41
N SER A 128 -10.92 -0.41 9.14
CA SER A 128 -12.02 0.54 8.96
C SER A 128 -11.63 1.98 9.31
N ARG A 129 -10.76 2.16 10.31
CA ARG A 129 -10.21 3.48 10.64
C ARG A 129 -9.29 4.01 9.52
N LEU A 130 -8.45 3.16 8.95
CA LEU A 130 -7.62 3.54 7.80
C LEU A 130 -8.49 3.93 6.60
N GLU A 131 -9.53 3.16 6.28
CA GLU A 131 -10.50 3.51 5.24
C GLU A 131 -11.09 4.91 5.47
N ALA A 132 -11.51 5.21 6.71
CA ALA A 132 -12.07 6.51 7.05
C ALA A 132 -11.07 7.65 6.82
N TYR A 133 -9.81 7.49 7.21
CA TYR A 133 -8.76 8.48 6.97
C TYR A 133 -8.51 8.71 5.47
N LEU A 134 -8.38 7.64 4.70
CA LEU A 134 -8.15 7.73 3.25
C LEU A 134 -9.30 8.46 2.53
N ARG A 135 -10.55 8.16 2.90
CA ARG A 135 -11.74 8.84 2.34
C ARG A 135 -11.82 10.31 2.76
N ALA A 136 -11.48 10.63 4.01
CA ALA A 136 -11.49 12.00 4.51
C ALA A 136 -10.49 12.89 3.75
N ASP A 137 -9.36 12.33 3.31
CA ASP A 137 -8.36 13.02 2.48
C ASP A 137 -8.66 12.98 0.98
N GLY A 138 -9.84 12.46 0.57
CA GLY A 138 -10.38 12.55 -0.78
C GLY A 138 -10.09 11.35 -1.68
N ALA A 139 -9.51 10.26 -1.18
CA ALA A 139 -9.28 9.06 -1.97
C ALA A 139 -10.60 8.36 -2.35
N ASP A 140 -10.62 7.77 -3.55
CA ASP A 140 -11.61 6.77 -3.94
C ASP A 140 -11.18 5.40 -3.39
N VAL A 141 -11.87 4.93 -2.35
CA VAL A 141 -11.47 3.73 -1.60
C VAL A 141 -12.48 2.60 -1.81
N THR A 142 -11.98 1.45 -2.19
CA THR A 142 -12.70 0.17 -2.19
C THR A 142 -12.13 -0.72 -1.09
N VAL A 143 -12.98 -1.44 -0.35
CA VAL A 143 -12.53 -2.42 0.64
C VAL A 143 -13.09 -3.80 0.30
N GLU A 144 -12.22 -4.78 0.15
CA GLU A 144 -12.55 -6.19 -0.06
C GLU A 144 -12.29 -6.98 1.22
N TRP A 145 -13.35 -7.54 1.79
CA TRP A 145 -13.27 -8.36 3.00
C TRP A 145 -13.39 -9.85 2.71
N HIS A 146 -12.70 -10.66 3.52
CA HIS A 146 -12.93 -12.10 3.57
C HIS A 146 -13.09 -12.61 5.01
N GLU A 147 -13.63 -13.81 5.17
CA GLU A 147 -13.93 -14.39 6.49
C GLU A 147 -12.71 -14.99 7.22
N GLY A 148 -11.51 -14.84 6.66
CA GLY A 148 -10.26 -15.39 7.20
C GLY A 148 -9.45 -14.44 8.07
N GLY A 149 -8.18 -14.80 8.27
CA GLY A 149 -7.18 -14.07 9.04
C GLY A 149 -6.25 -13.24 8.17
N HIS A 150 -4.93 -13.38 8.41
CA HIS A 150 -3.89 -12.58 7.74
C HIS A 150 -3.43 -13.16 6.39
N GLU A 151 -3.96 -14.30 5.98
CA GLU A 151 -3.62 -14.93 4.71
C GLU A 151 -4.26 -14.22 3.51
N VAL A 152 -3.51 -14.09 2.42
CA VAL A 152 -4.07 -13.60 1.13
C VAL A 152 -4.89 -14.70 0.49
N ARG A 153 -6.13 -14.38 0.07
CA ARG A 153 -7.07 -15.30 -0.54
C ARG A 153 -7.32 -15.02 -2.02
N PRO A 154 -7.83 -16.00 -2.81
CA PRO A 154 -8.08 -15.83 -4.24
C PRO A 154 -9.00 -14.66 -4.59
N ASN A 155 -10.02 -14.37 -3.77
CA ASN A 155 -10.92 -13.23 -3.99
C ASN A 155 -10.19 -11.88 -3.92
N GLU A 156 -9.17 -11.74 -3.07
CA GLU A 156 -8.37 -10.52 -2.96
C GLU A 156 -7.49 -10.31 -4.21
N ILE A 157 -6.90 -11.39 -4.73
CA ILE A 157 -6.13 -11.36 -5.98
C ILE A 157 -7.02 -10.96 -7.15
N GLU A 158 -8.23 -11.53 -7.21
CA GLU A 158 -9.20 -11.18 -8.25
C GLU A 158 -9.71 -9.74 -8.11
N ALA A 159 -9.95 -9.27 -6.88
CA ALA A 159 -10.29 -7.89 -6.61
C ALA A 159 -9.17 -6.93 -7.06
N ALA A 160 -7.91 -7.24 -6.76
CA ALA A 160 -6.76 -6.45 -7.19
C ALA A 160 -6.62 -6.42 -8.73
N ARG A 161 -6.87 -7.56 -9.41
CA ARG A 161 -6.85 -7.62 -10.88
C ARG A 161 -7.91 -6.71 -11.50
N ARG A 162 -9.16 -6.82 -11.04
CA ARG A 162 -10.27 -5.96 -11.51
C ARG A 162 -10.01 -4.50 -11.21
N PHE A 163 -9.49 -4.21 -10.02
CA PHE A 163 -9.18 -2.86 -9.59
C PHE A 163 -8.15 -2.20 -10.51
N PHE A 164 -7.00 -2.83 -10.74
CA PHE A 164 -5.99 -2.27 -11.64
C PHE A 164 -6.45 -2.16 -13.09
N ALA A 165 -7.26 -3.11 -13.58
CA ALA A 165 -7.83 -3.04 -14.92
C ALA A 165 -8.82 -1.87 -15.10
N GLY A 166 -9.42 -1.39 -14.03
CA GLY A 166 -10.36 -0.25 -14.03
C GLY A 166 -9.73 1.11 -13.79
N VAL A 167 -8.42 1.19 -13.53
CA VAL A 167 -7.73 2.46 -13.28
C VAL A 167 -7.60 3.25 -14.58
N PRO A 168 -8.07 4.51 -14.63
CA PRO A 168 -7.87 5.36 -15.80
C PRO A 168 -6.37 5.56 -16.08
N VAL A 169 -5.96 5.38 -17.34
CA VAL A 169 -4.62 5.74 -17.80
C VAL A 169 -4.64 7.22 -18.16
N GLU A 170 -3.87 8.02 -17.45
CA GLU A 170 -3.75 9.46 -17.75
C GLU A 170 -3.07 9.62 -19.13
N GLY A 171 -3.75 10.22 -20.09
CA GLY A 171 -3.19 10.58 -21.40
C GLY A 171 -3.55 9.65 -22.56
N ALA A 172 -4.63 8.85 -22.45
CA ALA A 172 -5.22 8.19 -23.61
C ALA A 172 -6.23 9.09 -24.33
#